data_f1f260896fe6266ca67868fad4eb09fa
#
_entry.id   f1f260896fe6266ca67868fad4eb09fa
#
_cell.length_a   1.000
_cell.length_b   1.000
_cell.length_c   1.000
_cell.angle_alpha   90.00
_cell.angle_beta   90.00
_cell.angle_gamma   90.00
#
_symmetry.space_group_name_H-M   'P 1'
#
loop_
_entity.id
_entity.type
_entity.pdbx_description
1 polymer ?
#
loop_
_entity_poly.entity_id
_entity_poly.type
_entity_poly.pdbx_seq_one_letter_code
_entity_poly.pdbx_strand_id
1 'polypeptide(L)'
;MIYIFDGEDRKKAEQKARMILGEKIEIIDADNIDRAELESIFLGVTFFEAERRILIKDLFLKKDLVEKLPNLIDTPHKIVLLETKLDKRGAIYKELMKLAKTNKEIKFETFAAAEQAVDRNAVFRIFDLAMTDGRHAVKNLQAIEADNDPYATIGAWTKKACDLLERNPQKARAILKELAKIDVLVKSTDFSKEPWTLLEGFLLRISKSSTEF
;
A
#
# COMPACT_ATOMS: atom_id res chain seq x y z
N MET A 1 -19.60 -18.52 -4.53
CA MET A 1 -18.88 -17.94 -3.35
C MET A 1 -18.30 -16.60 -3.69
N ILE A 2 -18.51 -15.56 -2.86
CA ILE A 2 -18.08 -14.18 -3.09
C ILE A 2 -17.08 -13.75 -2.03
N TYR A 3 -15.95 -13.19 -2.44
CA TYR A 3 -14.97 -12.55 -1.58
C TYR A 3 -14.99 -11.06 -1.84
N ILE A 4 -15.02 -10.24 -0.80
CA ILE A 4 -14.95 -8.79 -0.89
C ILE A 4 -13.68 -8.34 -0.20
N PHE A 5 -12.73 -7.88 -0.99
CA PHE A 5 -11.41 -7.42 -0.56
C PHE A 5 -11.39 -5.90 -0.55
N ASP A 6 -11.08 -5.32 0.59
CA ASP A 6 -11.04 -3.87 0.82
C ASP A 6 -9.66 -3.47 1.31
N GLY A 7 -9.10 -2.41 0.77
CA GLY A 7 -7.90 -1.80 1.32
C GLY A 7 -6.90 -1.28 0.30
N GLU A 8 -5.91 -0.57 0.83
CA GLU A 8 -4.92 0.16 0.03
C GLU A 8 -3.79 -0.74 -0.48
N ASP A 9 -3.52 -1.89 0.17
CA ASP A 9 -2.53 -2.87 -0.31
C ASP A 9 -3.10 -3.74 -1.44
N ARG A 10 -3.29 -3.10 -2.61
CA ARG A 10 -3.80 -3.77 -3.82
C ARG A 10 -2.95 -4.96 -4.25
N LYS A 11 -1.62 -4.91 -4.04
CA LYS A 11 -0.72 -6.01 -4.41
C LYS A 11 -1.04 -7.28 -3.61
N LYS A 12 -1.12 -7.18 -2.30
CA LYS A 12 -1.47 -8.32 -1.43
C LYS A 12 -2.88 -8.82 -1.70
N ALA A 13 -3.84 -7.90 -1.85
CA ALA A 13 -5.22 -8.25 -2.17
C ALA A 13 -5.32 -9.00 -3.51
N GLU A 14 -4.64 -8.53 -4.56
CA GLU A 14 -4.63 -9.19 -5.87
C GLU A 14 -3.90 -10.53 -5.84
N GLN A 15 -2.77 -10.64 -5.14
CA GLN A 15 -2.07 -11.92 -4.94
C GLN A 15 -2.99 -12.95 -4.26
N LYS A 16 -3.69 -12.55 -3.21
CA LYS A 16 -4.63 -13.44 -2.51
C LYS A 16 -5.82 -13.80 -3.37
N ALA A 17 -6.36 -12.85 -4.13
CA ALA A 17 -7.42 -13.12 -5.10
C ALA A 17 -7.00 -14.19 -6.12
N ARG A 18 -5.79 -14.07 -6.67
CA ARG A 18 -5.23 -15.08 -7.60
C ARG A 18 -5.03 -16.44 -6.94
N MET A 19 -4.59 -16.49 -5.68
CA MET A 19 -4.49 -17.77 -4.94
C MET A 19 -5.85 -18.43 -4.75
N ILE A 20 -6.91 -17.66 -4.48
CA ILE A 20 -8.27 -18.17 -4.28
C ILE A 20 -8.90 -18.61 -5.60
N LEU A 21 -8.73 -17.81 -6.65
CA LEU A 21 -9.34 -18.06 -7.95
C LEU A 21 -8.57 -19.10 -8.79
N GLY A 22 -7.24 -19.24 -8.61
CA GLY A 22 -6.42 -20.19 -9.35
C GLY A 22 -5.96 -19.67 -10.71
N GLU A 23 -5.75 -20.56 -11.71
CA GLU A 23 -5.02 -20.19 -12.93
C GLU A 23 -5.88 -19.50 -14.01
N LYS A 24 -7.14 -19.89 -14.17
CA LYS A 24 -8.02 -19.31 -15.21
C LYS A 24 -8.90 -18.23 -14.60
N ILE A 25 -8.43 -17.01 -14.58
CA ILE A 25 -9.12 -15.88 -13.97
C ILE A 25 -9.61 -14.94 -15.08
N GLU A 26 -10.88 -14.64 -15.06
CA GLU A 26 -11.47 -13.56 -15.82
C GLU A 26 -11.37 -12.26 -15.02
N ILE A 27 -10.68 -11.27 -15.55
CA ILE A 27 -10.49 -9.97 -14.88
C ILE A 27 -11.36 -8.95 -15.57
N ILE A 28 -12.23 -8.32 -14.79
CA ILE A 28 -13.20 -7.35 -15.28
C ILE A 28 -13.05 -6.05 -14.49
N ASP A 29 -13.01 -4.95 -15.19
CA ASP A 29 -13.04 -3.61 -14.61
C ASP A 29 -14.49 -3.12 -14.56
N ALA A 30 -14.95 -2.62 -13.42
CA ALA A 30 -16.33 -2.17 -13.27
C ALA A 30 -16.72 -1.01 -14.18
N ASP A 31 -15.73 -0.28 -14.71
CA ASP A 31 -16.01 0.79 -15.69
C ASP A 31 -16.58 0.25 -17.00
N ASN A 32 -16.31 -1.01 -17.30
CA ASN A 32 -16.74 -1.69 -18.52
C ASN A 32 -17.99 -2.56 -18.32
N ILE A 33 -18.66 -2.49 -17.18
CA ILE A 33 -19.82 -3.34 -16.86
C ILE A 33 -21.08 -2.47 -16.80
N ASP A 34 -22.12 -2.89 -17.48
CA ASP A 34 -23.47 -2.42 -17.27
C ASP A 34 -24.27 -3.35 -16.34
N ARG A 35 -25.54 -3.00 -16.08
CA ARG A 35 -26.41 -3.76 -15.17
C ARG A 35 -26.74 -5.16 -15.70
N ALA A 36 -27.00 -5.28 -16.99
CA ALA A 36 -27.34 -6.57 -17.60
C ALA A 36 -26.12 -7.50 -17.64
N GLU A 37 -24.94 -6.92 -17.90
CA GLU A 37 -23.67 -7.63 -17.85
C GLU A 37 -23.34 -8.10 -16.44
N LEU A 38 -23.58 -7.29 -15.39
CA LEU A 38 -23.38 -7.71 -14.01
C LEU A 38 -24.21 -8.94 -13.66
N GLU A 39 -25.53 -8.92 -14.00
CA GLU A 39 -26.41 -10.06 -13.78
C GLU A 39 -25.93 -11.30 -14.54
N SER A 40 -25.47 -11.13 -15.79
CA SER A 40 -24.89 -12.20 -16.59
C SER A 40 -23.58 -12.76 -15.99
N ILE A 41 -22.73 -11.90 -15.44
CA ILE A 41 -21.48 -12.29 -14.76
C ILE A 41 -21.76 -13.14 -13.53
N PHE A 42 -22.75 -12.78 -12.74
CA PHE A 42 -23.06 -13.45 -11.48
C PHE A 42 -23.91 -14.71 -11.65
N LEU A 43 -24.86 -14.72 -12.58
CA LEU A 43 -25.87 -15.77 -12.73
C LEU A 43 -25.74 -16.58 -14.01
N GLY A 44 -24.96 -16.06 -14.98
CA GLY A 44 -24.84 -16.68 -16.30
C GLY A 44 -24.05 -17.98 -16.25
N VAL A 45 -24.70 -19.08 -16.61
CA VAL A 45 -24.06 -20.40 -16.75
C VAL A 45 -23.70 -20.63 -18.23
N THR A 46 -22.45 -21.01 -18.50
CA THR A 46 -22.04 -21.37 -19.86
C THR A 46 -22.07 -22.87 -20.04
N PHE A 47 -22.27 -23.34 -21.29
CA PHE A 47 -22.27 -24.78 -21.60
C PHE A 47 -20.93 -25.47 -21.33
N PHE A 48 -19.84 -24.69 -21.26
CA PHE A 48 -18.46 -25.23 -21.16
C PHE A 48 -17.86 -25.11 -19.77
N GLU A 49 -18.37 -24.20 -18.93
CA GLU A 49 -17.83 -23.95 -17.59
C GLU A 49 -19.00 -23.78 -16.60
N ALA A 50 -19.16 -24.75 -15.71
CA ALA A 50 -20.17 -24.69 -14.66
C ALA A 50 -19.83 -23.68 -13.58
N GLU A 51 -18.53 -23.40 -13.35
CA GLU A 51 -18.02 -22.43 -12.38
C GLU A 51 -17.01 -21.49 -13.05
N ARG A 52 -17.32 -20.21 -13.15
CA ARG A 52 -16.38 -19.18 -13.58
C ARG A 52 -15.61 -18.64 -12.38
N ARG A 53 -14.40 -18.12 -12.64
CA ARG A 53 -13.49 -17.56 -11.63
C ARG A 53 -13.18 -16.13 -12.02
N ILE A 54 -13.82 -15.20 -11.31
CA ILE A 54 -13.94 -13.81 -11.76
C ILE A 54 -13.35 -12.87 -10.72
N LEU A 55 -12.52 -11.95 -11.16
CA LEU A 55 -11.99 -10.83 -10.38
C LEU A 55 -12.58 -9.54 -10.93
N ILE A 56 -13.43 -8.88 -10.16
CA ILE A 56 -14.02 -7.58 -10.53
C ILE A 56 -13.34 -6.50 -9.72
N LYS A 57 -12.87 -5.45 -10.40
CA LYS A 57 -12.17 -4.32 -9.79
C LYS A 57 -13.08 -3.13 -9.65
N ASP A 58 -13.04 -2.49 -8.47
CA ASP A 58 -13.65 -1.19 -8.15
C ASP A 58 -15.17 -1.12 -8.42
N LEU A 59 -15.91 -2.23 -8.20
CA LEU A 59 -17.36 -2.31 -8.41
C LEU A 59 -18.14 -1.35 -7.49
N PHE A 60 -17.65 -1.12 -6.26
CA PHE A 60 -18.31 -0.25 -5.28
C PHE A 60 -18.28 1.25 -5.66
N LEU A 61 -17.53 1.64 -6.68
CA LEU A 61 -17.61 2.98 -7.25
C LEU A 61 -18.91 3.20 -8.05
N LYS A 62 -19.57 2.12 -8.52
CA LYS A 62 -20.81 2.13 -9.31
C LYS A 62 -22.00 1.80 -8.41
N LYS A 63 -22.59 2.82 -7.80
CA LYS A 63 -23.68 2.65 -6.81
C LYS A 63 -24.88 1.86 -7.34
N ASP A 64 -25.28 2.12 -8.58
CA ASP A 64 -26.38 1.47 -9.28
C ASP A 64 -26.15 -0.04 -9.48
N LEU A 65 -24.90 -0.46 -9.64
CA LEU A 65 -24.53 -1.86 -9.76
C LEU A 65 -24.46 -2.54 -8.38
N VAL A 66 -23.86 -1.85 -7.42
CA VAL A 66 -23.67 -2.39 -6.04
C VAL A 66 -25.01 -2.63 -5.34
N GLU A 67 -26.04 -1.83 -5.60
CA GLU A 67 -27.39 -2.02 -5.08
C GLU A 67 -28.03 -3.36 -5.47
N LYS A 68 -27.50 -4.02 -6.49
CA LYS A 68 -27.96 -5.35 -6.92
C LYS A 68 -27.24 -6.51 -6.23
N LEU A 69 -26.05 -6.27 -5.69
CA LEU A 69 -25.25 -7.35 -5.09
C LEU A 69 -25.98 -8.22 -4.08
N PRO A 70 -26.83 -7.68 -3.17
CA PRO A 70 -27.57 -8.52 -2.24
C PRO A 70 -28.46 -9.59 -2.89
N ASN A 71 -28.94 -9.32 -4.13
CA ASN A 71 -29.77 -10.25 -4.90
C ASN A 71 -28.95 -11.23 -5.77
N LEU A 72 -27.65 -11.04 -5.87
CA LEU A 72 -26.73 -11.80 -6.73
C LEU A 72 -25.77 -12.71 -5.93
N ILE A 73 -25.97 -12.81 -4.62
CA ILE A 73 -25.08 -13.60 -3.74
C ILE A 73 -25.15 -15.11 -3.98
N ASP A 74 -26.28 -15.62 -4.44
CA ASP A 74 -26.46 -17.04 -4.75
C ASP A 74 -25.89 -17.38 -6.14
N THR A 75 -24.67 -16.97 -6.37
CA THR A 75 -23.94 -17.23 -7.63
C THR A 75 -23.30 -18.62 -7.62
N PRO A 76 -23.36 -19.37 -8.75
CA PRO A 76 -22.61 -20.62 -8.90
C PRO A 76 -21.10 -20.40 -9.06
N HIS A 77 -20.69 -19.13 -9.24
CA HIS A 77 -19.32 -18.77 -9.56
C HIS A 77 -18.49 -18.41 -8.31
N LYS A 78 -17.16 -18.44 -8.49
CA LYS A 78 -16.23 -17.91 -7.49
C LYS A 78 -15.81 -16.51 -7.92
N ILE A 79 -16.26 -15.50 -7.14
CA ILE A 79 -16.08 -14.09 -7.48
C ILE A 79 -15.28 -13.41 -6.39
N VAL A 80 -14.27 -12.64 -6.77
CA VAL A 80 -13.54 -11.71 -5.90
C VAL A 80 -13.85 -10.29 -6.35
N LEU A 81 -14.40 -9.48 -5.45
CA LEU A 81 -14.53 -8.04 -5.62
C LEU A 81 -13.32 -7.40 -4.97
N LEU A 82 -12.52 -6.67 -5.76
CA LEU A 82 -11.30 -6.00 -5.32
C LEU A 82 -11.54 -4.49 -5.27
N GLU A 83 -11.64 -3.96 -4.06
CA GLU A 83 -11.99 -2.57 -3.80
C GLU A 83 -10.82 -1.81 -3.16
N THR A 84 -10.59 -0.60 -3.62
CA THR A 84 -9.55 0.27 -3.01
C THR A 84 -10.04 0.86 -1.69
N LYS A 85 -11.33 1.21 -1.63
CA LYS A 85 -11.94 1.80 -0.43
C LYS A 85 -13.43 1.54 -0.39
N LEU A 86 -13.90 0.86 0.66
CA LEU A 86 -15.31 0.65 0.90
C LEU A 86 -15.89 1.72 1.84
N ASP A 87 -17.06 2.24 1.49
CA ASP A 87 -17.85 3.05 2.43
C ASP A 87 -18.54 2.14 3.46
N LYS A 88 -17.84 1.90 4.57
CA LYS A 88 -18.31 1.05 5.68
C LYS A 88 -19.57 1.59 6.39
N ARG A 89 -19.93 2.87 6.13
CA ARG A 89 -21.14 3.50 6.67
C ARG A 89 -22.36 3.31 5.76
N GLY A 90 -22.11 2.97 4.50
CA GLY A 90 -23.15 2.78 3.50
C GLY A 90 -24.16 1.68 3.85
N ALA A 91 -25.41 1.85 3.41
CA ALA A 91 -26.49 0.90 3.67
C ALA A 91 -26.16 -0.49 3.08
N ILE A 92 -25.66 -0.51 1.84
CA ILE A 92 -25.34 -1.74 1.11
C ILE A 92 -24.21 -2.53 1.80
N TYR A 93 -23.14 -1.84 2.25
CA TYR A 93 -22.10 -2.50 3.02
C TYR A 93 -22.65 -3.19 4.27
N LYS A 94 -23.54 -2.50 5.02
CA LYS A 94 -24.18 -3.05 6.22
C LYS A 94 -25.07 -4.24 5.89
N GLU A 95 -25.78 -4.20 4.78
CA GLU A 95 -26.62 -5.29 4.31
C GLU A 95 -25.79 -6.52 3.93
N LEU A 96 -24.75 -6.34 3.11
CA LEU A 96 -23.81 -7.41 2.76
C LEU A 96 -23.10 -8.00 3.99
N MET A 97 -22.75 -7.18 4.98
CA MET A 97 -22.19 -7.64 6.24
C MET A 97 -23.20 -8.47 7.09
N LYS A 98 -24.50 -8.14 7.02
CA LYS A 98 -25.55 -8.97 7.66
C LYS A 98 -25.67 -10.32 6.94
N LEU A 99 -25.71 -10.30 5.61
CA LEU A 99 -25.76 -11.50 4.79
C LEU A 99 -24.55 -12.40 5.02
N ALA A 100 -23.35 -11.84 5.12
CA ALA A 100 -22.12 -12.59 5.42
C ALA A 100 -22.14 -13.29 6.79
N LYS A 101 -22.91 -12.80 7.75
CA LYS A 101 -23.07 -13.49 9.07
C LYS A 101 -23.95 -14.73 8.99
N THR A 102 -24.90 -14.75 8.09
CA THR A 102 -25.85 -15.85 7.91
C THR A 102 -25.48 -16.77 6.75
N ASN A 103 -24.83 -16.21 5.72
CA ASN A 103 -24.41 -16.93 4.52
C ASN A 103 -22.88 -17.07 4.48
N LYS A 104 -22.37 -18.29 4.58
CA LYS A 104 -20.93 -18.61 4.54
C LYS A 104 -20.31 -18.39 3.16
N GLU A 105 -21.13 -18.13 2.15
CA GLU A 105 -20.69 -17.87 0.77
C GLU A 105 -20.13 -16.45 0.56
N ILE A 106 -20.29 -15.55 1.53
CA ILE A 106 -19.75 -14.19 1.48
C ILE A 106 -18.63 -14.05 2.52
N LYS A 107 -17.45 -13.60 2.07
CA LYS A 107 -16.30 -13.35 2.94
C LYS A 107 -15.74 -11.96 2.72
N PHE A 108 -15.52 -11.23 3.81
CA PHE A 108 -14.84 -9.94 3.78
C PHE A 108 -13.41 -10.08 4.30
N GLU A 109 -12.49 -9.41 3.64
CA GLU A 109 -11.11 -9.31 4.09
C GLU A 109 -10.55 -7.91 3.80
N THR A 110 -9.94 -7.30 4.81
CA THR A 110 -9.35 -5.97 4.68
C THR A 110 -7.84 -6.11 4.53
N PHE A 111 -7.32 -5.54 3.47
CA PHE A 111 -5.90 -5.38 3.20
C PHE A 111 -5.54 -3.91 3.48
N ALA A 112 -5.38 -3.59 4.77
CA ALA A 112 -4.79 -2.31 5.11
C ALA A 112 -3.52 -2.18 4.26
N ALA A 113 -3.25 -0.96 3.73
CA ALA A 113 -1.89 -0.68 3.32
C ALA A 113 -1.06 -1.28 4.42
N ALA A 114 -0.09 -2.13 4.10
CA ALA A 114 0.97 -2.29 5.04
C ALA A 114 1.24 -0.85 5.44
N GLU A 115 0.84 -0.43 6.64
CA GLU A 115 1.62 0.57 7.29
C GLU A 115 3.01 -0.03 7.15
N GLN A 116 3.70 0.37 6.10
CA GLN A 116 5.11 0.60 6.22
C GLN A 116 5.12 1.68 7.30
N ALA A 117 4.80 1.23 8.50
CA ALA A 117 5.10 1.95 9.69
C ALA A 117 6.61 2.00 9.60
N VAL A 118 7.06 3.07 8.92
CA VAL A 118 8.43 3.51 9.11
C VAL A 118 8.55 3.40 10.60
N ASP A 119 9.34 2.41 11.10
CA ASP A 119 9.64 2.41 12.51
C ASP A 119 10.37 3.73 12.70
N ARG A 120 9.55 4.80 12.87
CA ARG A 120 10.04 6.17 13.02
C ARG A 120 11.09 6.21 14.11
N ASN A 121 10.96 5.33 15.08
CA ASN A 121 11.94 5.19 16.15
C ASN A 121 13.25 4.56 15.65
N ALA A 122 13.19 3.55 14.77
CA ALA A 122 14.41 2.99 14.15
C ALA A 122 15.08 4.01 13.24
N VAL A 123 14.29 4.67 12.36
CA VAL A 123 14.80 5.71 11.45
C VAL A 123 15.40 6.89 12.21
N PHE A 124 14.77 7.34 13.31
CA PHE A 124 15.33 8.40 14.16
C PHE A 124 16.59 7.96 14.90
N ARG A 125 16.64 6.71 15.41
CA ARG A 125 17.84 6.16 16.04
C ARG A 125 19.02 6.08 15.07
N ILE A 126 18.78 5.69 13.82
CA ILE A 126 19.80 5.65 12.76
C ILE A 126 20.36 7.04 12.51
N PHE A 127 19.52 8.06 12.44
CA PHE A 127 19.94 9.44 12.28
C PHE A 127 20.80 9.92 13.47
N ASP A 128 20.36 9.65 14.70
CA ASP A 128 21.14 10.00 15.90
C ASP A 128 22.48 9.25 15.95
N LEU A 129 22.49 7.96 15.60
CA LEU A 129 23.70 7.15 15.50
C LEU A 129 24.68 7.71 14.47
N ALA A 130 24.19 8.18 13.33
CA ALA A 130 25.02 8.76 12.28
C ALA A 130 25.78 10.02 12.73
N MET A 131 25.30 10.71 13.77
CA MET A 131 26.01 11.85 14.34
C MET A 131 27.30 11.45 15.05
N THR A 132 27.47 10.18 15.40
CA THR A 132 28.65 9.64 16.11
C THR A 132 29.36 8.55 15.33
N ASP A 133 28.62 7.64 14.71
CA ASP A 133 29.15 6.50 13.95
C ASP A 133 28.35 6.26 12.65
N GLY A 134 28.79 6.90 11.58
CA GLY A 134 28.15 6.78 10.26
C GLY A 134 28.20 5.38 9.67
N ARG A 135 29.25 4.58 9.97
CA ARG A 135 29.36 3.21 9.43
C ARG A 135 28.33 2.28 10.09
N HIS A 136 28.16 2.42 11.39
CA HIS A 136 27.15 1.64 12.11
C HIS A 136 25.74 2.08 11.74
N ALA A 137 25.52 3.38 11.51
CA ALA A 137 24.24 3.90 11.01
C ALA A 137 23.88 3.32 9.64
N VAL A 138 24.83 3.20 8.70
CA VAL A 138 24.61 2.57 7.39
C VAL A 138 24.21 1.10 7.53
N LYS A 139 24.88 0.31 8.37
CA LYS A 139 24.49 -1.09 8.61
C LYS A 139 23.04 -1.21 9.12
N ASN A 140 22.66 -0.32 10.04
CA ASN A 140 21.31 -0.32 10.58
C ASN A 140 20.27 0.17 9.52
N LEU A 141 20.66 1.07 8.63
CA LEU A 141 19.80 1.49 7.52
C LEU A 141 19.52 0.33 6.57
N GLN A 142 20.57 -0.41 6.17
CA GLN A 142 20.44 -1.60 5.31
C GLN A 142 19.56 -2.68 5.92
N ALA A 143 19.57 -2.83 7.25
CA ALA A 143 18.72 -3.80 7.95
C ALA A 143 17.21 -3.45 7.89
N ILE A 144 16.86 -2.18 7.68
CA ILE A 144 15.46 -1.73 7.61
C ILE A 144 14.99 -1.34 6.19
N GLU A 145 15.87 -1.38 5.21
CA GLU A 145 15.62 -0.94 3.84
C GLU A 145 14.44 -1.66 3.20
N ALA A 146 14.34 -2.98 3.40
CA ALA A 146 13.27 -3.80 2.81
C ALA A 146 11.87 -3.45 3.32
N ASP A 147 11.77 -2.92 4.55
CA ASP A 147 10.51 -2.65 5.24
C ASP A 147 10.16 -1.16 5.29
N ASN A 148 11.00 -0.29 4.72
CA ASN A 148 10.82 1.16 4.82
C ASN A 148 10.81 1.83 3.43
N ASP A 149 10.14 2.99 3.37
CA ASP A 149 10.12 3.84 2.19
C ASP A 149 11.23 4.91 2.30
N PRO A 150 12.12 5.04 1.29
CA PRO A 150 13.20 6.03 1.30
C PRO A 150 12.69 7.46 1.36
N TYR A 151 11.55 7.77 0.73
CA TYR A 151 10.97 9.13 0.77
C TYR A 151 10.44 9.48 2.16
N ALA A 152 9.78 8.53 2.83
CA ALA A 152 9.34 8.69 4.21
C ALA A 152 10.53 8.84 5.17
N THR A 153 11.65 8.13 4.90
CA THR A 153 12.90 8.23 5.65
C THR A 153 13.51 9.62 5.52
N ILE A 154 13.59 10.19 4.30
CA ILE A 154 14.04 11.56 4.07
C ILE A 154 13.18 12.56 4.87
N GLY A 155 11.84 12.41 4.82
CA GLY A 155 10.91 13.25 5.57
C GLY A 155 11.12 13.18 7.09
N ALA A 156 11.33 11.97 7.63
CA ALA A 156 11.60 11.76 9.04
C ALA A 156 12.91 12.42 9.48
N TRP A 157 13.99 12.28 8.70
CA TRP A 157 15.27 12.90 9.00
C TRP A 157 15.25 14.43 8.83
N THR A 158 14.47 14.94 7.87
CA THR A 158 14.23 16.39 7.74
C THR A 158 13.57 16.96 8.99
N LYS A 159 12.55 16.28 9.50
CA LYS A 159 11.90 16.67 10.76
C LYS A 159 12.90 16.68 11.92
N LYS A 160 13.69 15.60 12.06
CA LYS A 160 14.70 15.49 13.12
C LYS A 160 15.77 16.59 13.01
N ALA A 161 16.19 16.94 11.77
CA ALA A 161 17.13 18.03 11.54
C ALA A 161 16.51 19.40 11.88
N CYS A 162 15.21 19.60 11.68
CA CYS A 162 14.51 20.79 12.14
C CYS A 162 14.50 20.90 13.67
N ASP A 163 14.30 19.79 14.39
CA ASP A 163 14.34 19.78 15.86
C ASP A 163 15.74 20.13 16.40
N LEU A 164 16.81 19.90 15.60
CA LEU A 164 18.18 20.30 15.94
C LEU A 164 18.42 21.82 15.79
N LEU A 165 17.58 22.56 15.06
CA LEU A 165 17.79 24.00 14.85
C LEU A 165 17.84 24.80 16.17
N GLU A 166 17.11 24.37 17.17
CA GLU A 166 17.10 25.01 18.50
C GLU A 166 18.41 24.79 19.28
N ARG A 167 19.06 23.63 19.06
CA ARG A 167 20.25 23.21 19.82
C ARG A 167 21.55 23.50 19.10
N ASN A 168 21.59 23.31 17.80
CA ASN A 168 22.77 23.53 16.94
C ASN A 168 22.35 24.02 15.55
N PRO A 169 22.08 25.33 15.38
CA PRO A 169 21.55 25.90 14.13
C PRO A 169 22.47 25.70 12.93
N GLN A 170 23.79 25.77 13.12
CA GLN A 170 24.75 25.64 12.02
C GLN A 170 24.76 24.22 11.46
N LYS A 171 24.88 23.22 12.36
CA LYS A 171 24.87 21.81 11.98
C LYS A 171 23.51 21.41 11.36
N ALA A 172 22.41 21.85 11.96
CA ALA A 172 21.07 21.60 11.45
C ALA A 172 20.87 22.13 10.02
N ARG A 173 21.31 23.36 9.74
CA ARG A 173 21.24 23.96 8.38
C ARG A 173 22.09 23.20 7.36
N ALA A 174 23.28 22.74 7.72
CA ALA A 174 24.12 21.94 6.85
C ALA A 174 23.43 20.59 6.49
N ILE A 175 22.86 19.93 7.48
CA ILE A 175 22.12 18.67 7.30
C ILE A 175 20.88 18.88 6.42
N LEU A 176 20.09 19.91 6.69
CA LEU A 176 18.88 20.22 5.91
C LEU A 176 19.23 20.52 4.44
N LYS A 177 20.33 21.23 4.20
CA LYS A 177 20.82 21.50 2.84
C LYS A 177 21.18 20.22 2.10
N GLU A 178 21.83 19.27 2.75
CA GLU A 178 22.17 17.97 2.15
C GLU A 178 20.93 17.11 1.90
N LEU A 179 19.99 17.05 2.86
CA LEU A 179 18.71 16.32 2.68
C LEU A 179 17.89 16.90 1.53
N ALA A 180 17.83 18.23 1.40
CA ALA A 180 17.13 18.88 0.30
C ALA A 180 17.74 18.52 -1.07
N LYS A 181 19.08 18.43 -1.17
CA LYS A 181 19.74 17.97 -2.40
C LYS A 181 19.36 16.52 -2.74
N ILE A 182 19.32 15.64 -1.73
CA ILE A 182 18.95 14.24 -1.93
C ILE A 182 17.48 14.14 -2.36
N ASP A 183 16.58 14.88 -1.73
CA ASP A 183 15.16 14.89 -2.08
C ASP A 183 14.94 15.30 -3.55
N VAL A 184 15.65 16.33 -4.02
CA VAL A 184 15.64 16.74 -5.43
C VAL A 184 16.18 15.65 -6.34
N LEU A 185 17.31 15.03 -6.00
CA LEU A 185 17.94 13.98 -6.79
C LEU A 185 17.03 12.75 -6.91
N VAL A 186 16.41 12.31 -5.81
CA VAL A 186 15.53 11.14 -5.78
C VAL A 186 14.24 11.38 -6.57
N LYS A 187 13.78 12.63 -6.66
CA LYS A 187 12.58 13.02 -7.43
C LYS A 187 12.86 13.31 -8.90
N SER A 188 14.13 13.47 -9.30
CA SER A 188 14.47 13.72 -10.69
C SER A 188 14.42 12.43 -11.51
N THR A 189 13.76 12.47 -12.68
CA THR A 189 13.56 11.30 -13.56
C THR A 189 14.84 10.77 -14.22
N ASP A 190 15.93 11.53 -14.19
CA ASP A 190 17.23 11.17 -14.81
C ASP A 190 18.16 10.40 -13.87
N PHE A 191 17.69 10.00 -12.68
CA PHE A 191 18.58 9.46 -11.67
C PHE A 191 18.64 7.94 -11.68
N SER A 192 19.76 7.38 -12.10
CA SER A 192 20.05 5.94 -12.15
C SER A 192 20.47 5.33 -10.81
N LYS A 193 20.62 6.13 -9.74
CA LYS A 193 21.06 5.63 -8.43
C LYS A 193 19.86 5.33 -7.54
N GLU A 194 19.91 4.18 -6.90
CA GLU A 194 18.90 3.82 -5.93
C GLU A 194 18.86 4.83 -4.76
N PRO A 195 17.65 5.26 -4.32
CA PRO A 195 17.48 6.22 -3.23
C PRO A 195 18.24 5.86 -1.95
N TRP A 196 18.31 4.58 -1.63
CA TRP A 196 19.00 4.06 -0.44
C TRP A 196 20.50 4.34 -0.48
N THR A 197 21.17 4.18 -1.64
CA THR A 197 22.59 4.52 -1.81
C THR A 197 22.88 5.98 -1.51
N LEU A 198 21.96 6.89 -1.85
CA LEU A 198 22.08 8.31 -1.52
C LEU A 198 21.98 8.57 -0.03
N LEU A 199 21.07 7.87 0.64
CA LEU A 199 20.86 7.95 2.09
C LEU A 199 22.05 7.38 2.87
N GLU A 200 22.64 6.29 2.42
CA GLU A 200 23.88 5.74 2.98
C GLU A 200 25.04 6.75 2.89
N GLY A 201 25.23 7.32 1.69
CA GLY A 201 26.23 8.35 1.48
C GLY A 201 26.02 9.59 2.35
N PHE A 202 24.78 9.96 2.61
CA PHE A 202 24.43 11.04 3.52
C PHE A 202 24.84 10.73 4.98
N LEU A 203 24.51 9.54 5.51
CA LEU A 203 24.87 9.15 6.86
C LEU A 203 26.41 9.19 7.10
N LEU A 204 27.18 8.75 6.10
CA LEU A 204 28.65 8.82 6.16
C LEU A 204 29.19 10.25 6.16
N ARG A 205 28.53 11.18 5.45
CA ARG A 205 28.96 12.60 5.41
C ARG A 205 28.66 13.33 6.71
N ILE A 206 27.47 13.15 7.29
CA ILE A 206 27.12 13.84 8.53
C ILE A 206 27.95 13.38 9.73
N SER A 207 28.46 12.13 9.72
CA SER A 207 29.38 11.66 10.77
C SER A 207 30.74 12.33 10.69
N LYS A 208 31.29 12.57 9.49
CA LYS A 208 32.58 13.24 9.29
C LYS A 208 32.55 14.70 9.70
N SER A 209 31.46 15.40 9.39
CA SER A 209 31.31 16.81 9.80
C SER A 209 31.16 17.01 11.30
N SER A 210 31.03 15.93 12.08
CA SER A 210 30.99 15.98 13.56
C SER A 210 32.38 15.99 14.20
N THR A 211 33.45 15.71 13.45
CA THR A 211 34.84 15.67 13.91
C THR A 211 35.61 16.97 13.62
N GLU A 212 34.99 17.90 12.88
CA GLU A 212 35.65 19.15 12.47
C GLU A 212 35.12 20.42 13.18
N PHE A 213 34.33 20.25 14.28
CA PHE A 213 33.83 21.38 15.10
C PHE A 213 34.12 21.16 16.58
#